data_5f21a3172a19b83d9262cdec6289848b
#
_entry.id   5f21a3172a19b83d9262cdec6289848b
#
_cell.length_a   1.000
_cell.length_b   1.000
_cell.length_c   1.000
_cell.angle_alpha   90.00
_cell.angle_beta   90.00
_cell.angle_gamma   90.00
#
_symmetry.space_group_name_H-M   'P 1'
#
loop_
_entity.id
_entity.type
_entity.pdbx_description
1 polymer ?
#
loop_
_entity_poly.entity_id
_entity_poly.type
_entity_poly.pdbx_seq_one_letter_code
_entity_poly.pdbx_strand_id
1 'polypeptide(L)'
;MWYKRQLLAWQLTGEFDLRLAILTVLGAVFIQIATNFFNDVIDAEKGADTEARLGPQRATASGLLSRRAVYLGAGLMLLLASIVGWLLFLERGWWIIAIGVPSLYLSYGYTGGPLPLAYRGLGEVFVILFFGLIAVGGTVFIQTGQWLAESWILGLQIGFLSAALIAINNYRDLEEDRAVQKRTIVVRFGRPKVKMLILAM
;
A
#
# COMPACT_ATOMS: atom_id res chain seq x y z
N MET A 1 10.44 -8.87 2.89
CA MET A 1 10.75 -7.60 2.18
C MET A 1 11.29 -6.51 3.11
N TRP A 2 10.76 -6.35 4.32
CA TRP A 2 11.17 -5.32 5.29
C TRP A 2 12.63 -5.40 5.74
N TYR A 3 13.15 -6.59 6.01
CA TYR A 3 14.55 -6.78 6.40
C TYR A 3 15.56 -6.25 5.36
N LYS A 4 15.26 -6.35 4.07
CA LYS A 4 16.13 -5.83 3.00
C LYS A 4 16.30 -4.32 3.05
N ARG A 5 15.27 -3.57 3.43
CA ARG A 5 15.30 -2.11 3.54
C ARG A 5 16.13 -1.67 4.75
N GLN A 6 15.98 -2.36 5.86
CA GLN A 6 16.80 -2.14 7.06
C GLN A 6 18.26 -2.54 6.83
N LEU A 7 18.49 -3.66 6.14
CA LEU A 7 19.83 -4.09 5.75
C LEU A 7 20.52 -3.08 4.82
N LEU A 8 19.79 -2.43 3.91
CA LEU A 8 20.35 -1.40 3.05
C LEU A 8 20.90 -0.23 3.89
N ALA A 9 20.12 0.28 4.85
CA ALA A 9 20.57 1.36 5.72
C ALA A 9 21.85 0.95 6.47
N TRP A 10 21.88 -0.23 7.05
CA TRP A 10 23.04 -0.76 7.74
C TRP A 10 24.26 -0.96 6.82
N GLN A 11 24.08 -1.48 5.62
CA GLN A 11 25.15 -1.67 4.65
C GLN A 11 25.77 -0.35 4.17
N LEU A 12 24.94 0.70 4.01
CA LEU A 12 25.39 2.00 3.51
C LEU A 12 26.07 2.86 4.59
N THR A 13 25.63 2.75 5.84
CA THR A 13 26.08 3.65 6.91
C THR A 13 26.73 2.96 8.11
N GLY A 14 26.58 1.64 8.24
CA GLY A 14 26.95 0.89 9.43
C GLY A 14 26.02 1.11 10.61
N GLU A 15 24.99 1.96 10.48
CA GLU A 15 24.04 2.28 11.55
C GLU A 15 22.81 1.39 11.50
N PHE A 16 22.40 0.88 12.67
CA PHE A 16 21.15 0.15 12.82
C PHE A 16 20.57 0.39 14.21
N ASP A 17 19.42 1.05 14.24
CA ASP A 17 18.63 1.23 15.45
C ASP A 17 17.42 0.29 15.45
N LEU A 18 17.45 -0.69 16.35
CA LEU A 18 16.38 -1.70 16.46
C LEU A 18 15.04 -1.08 16.85
N ARG A 19 15.03 -0.05 17.70
CA ARG A 19 13.81 0.64 18.10
C ARG A 19 13.14 1.32 16.91
N LEU A 20 13.91 2.06 16.12
CA LEU A 20 13.42 2.70 14.90
C LEU A 20 12.97 1.66 13.86
N ALA A 21 13.68 0.53 13.75
CA ALA A 21 13.28 -0.57 12.88
C ALA A 21 11.91 -1.13 13.28
N ILE A 22 11.70 -1.43 14.56
CA ILE A 22 10.41 -1.93 15.08
C ILE A 22 9.30 -0.91 14.84
N LEU A 23 9.50 0.36 15.18
CA LEU A 23 8.50 1.42 14.96
C LEU A 23 8.14 1.54 13.48
N THR A 24 9.13 1.52 12.58
CA THR A 24 8.90 1.60 11.13
C THR A 24 8.07 0.41 10.63
N VAL A 25 8.38 -0.80 11.09
CA VAL A 25 7.62 -2.01 10.72
C VAL A 25 6.20 -1.93 11.25
N LEU A 26 6.01 -1.57 12.52
CA LEU A 26 4.69 -1.47 13.13
C LEU A 26 3.82 -0.42 12.42
N GLY A 27 4.36 0.78 12.14
CA GLY A 27 3.64 1.83 11.42
C GLY A 27 3.16 1.35 10.04
N ALA A 28 4.06 0.70 9.30
CA ALA A 28 3.70 0.17 7.98
C ALA A 28 2.70 -0.99 8.02
N VAL A 29 2.83 -1.89 9.01
CA VAL A 29 1.87 -2.99 9.20
C VAL A 29 0.48 -2.46 9.55
N PHE A 30 0.38 -1.48 10.45
CA PHE A 30 -0.90 -0.88 10.82
C PHE A 30 -1.56 -0.17 9.63
N ILE A 31 -0.81 0.61 8.85
CA ILE A 31 -1.32 1.23 7.62
C ILE A 31 -1.78 0.17 6.61
N GLN A 32 -1.01 -0.91 6.44
CA GLN A 32 -1.35 -1.99 5.52
C GLN A 32 -2.63 -2.72 5.94
N ILE A 33 -2.80 -3.01 7.23
CA ILE A 33 -4.02 -3.64 7.76
C ILE A 33 -5.21 -2.70 7.57
N ALA A 34 -5.07 -1.41 7.89
CA ALA A 34 -6.11 -0.41 7.67
C ALA A 34 -6.53 -0.35 6.20
N THR A 35 -5.56 -0.32 5.28
CA THR A 35 -5.81 -0.32 3.83
C THR A 35 -6.60 -1.56 3.39
N ASN A 36 -6.22 -2.74 3.89
CA ASN A 36 -6.92 -3.98 3.57
C ASN A 36 -8.36 -3.98 4.12
N PHE A 37 -8.58 -3.45 5.32
CA PHE A 37 -9.91 -3.32 5.89
C PHE A 37 -10.78 -2.36 5.09
N PHE A 38 -10.26 -1.19 4.69
CA PHE A 38 -11.00 -0.28 3.83
C PHE A 38 -11.28 -0.88 2.46
N ASN A 39 -10.32 -1.58 1.86
CA ASN A 39 -10.55 -2.26 0.58
C ASN A 39 -11.66 -3.31 0.72
N ASP A 40 -11.64 -4.13 1.79
CA ASP A 40 -12.64 -5.16 2.04
C ASP A 40 -14.05 -4.56 2.16
N VAL A 41 -14.24 -3.58 3.06
CA VAL A 41 -15.57 -3.04 3.32
C VAL A 41 -16.11 -2.19 2.17
N ILE A 42 -15.25 -1.37 1.52
CA ILE A 42 -15.66 -0.47 0.44
C ILE A 42 -15.94 -1.24 -0.85
N ASP A 43 -15.12 -2.25 -1.19
CA ASP A 43 -15.36 -3.09 -2.36
C ASP A 43 -16.64 -3.93 -2.18
N ALA A 44 -16.94 -4.42 -0.96
CA ALA A 44 -18.21 -5.06 -0.64
C ALA A 44 -19.42 -4.09 -0.76
N GLU A 45 -19.27 -2.84 -0.32
CA GLU A 45 -20.33 -1.81 -0.47
C GLU A 45 -20.59 -1.43 -1.92
N LYS A 46 -19.56 -1.47 -2.76
CA LYS A 46 -19.66 -1.18 -4.20
C LYS A 46 -20.08 -2.40 -5.03
N GLY A 47 -20.25 -3.58 -4.39
CA GLY A 47 -20.58 -4.82 -5.08
C GLY A 47 -19.45 -5.39 -5.94
N ALA A 48 -18.20 -4.99 -5.67
CA ALA A 48 -17.03 -5.48 -6.39
C ALA A 48 -16.60 -6.88 -5.93
N ASP A 49 -17.01 -7.28 -4.72
CA ASP A 49 -16.73 -8.60 -4.16
C ASP A 49 -18.02 -9.45 -4.17
N THR A 50 -18.12 -10.38 -5.12
CA THR A 50 -19.23 -11.32 -5.27
C THR A 50 -18.80 -12.73 -4.87
N GLU A 51 -19.75 -13.66 -4.76
CA GLU A 51 -19.48 -15.09 -4.53
C GLU A 51 -18.68 -15.73 -5.69
N ALA A 52 -18.77 -15.15 -6.90
CA ALA A 52 -18.05 -15.62 -8.08
C ALA A 52 -16.58 -15.14 -8.12
N ARG A 53 -16.12 -14.39 -7.10
CA ARG A 53 -14.77 -13.86 -7.05
C ARG A 53 -13.70 -14.96 -7.14
N LEU A 54 -12.74 -14.78 -8.06
CA LEU A 54 -11.60 -15.68 -8.24
C LEU A 54 -10.49 -15.48 -7.18
N GLY A 55 -10.50 -14.38 -6.45
CA GLY A 55 -9.53 -14.05 -5.39
C GLY A 55 -9.90 -14.66 -4.03
N PRO A 56 -9.07 -14.44 -3.00
CA PRO A 56 -9.37 -14.88 -1.63
C PRO A 56 -10.70 -14.31 -1.13
N GLN A 57 -11.42 -15.11 -0.34
CA GLN A 57 -12.69 -14.71 0.25
C GLN A 57 -12.53 -13.46 1.12
N ARG A 58 -13.44 -12.49 0.95
CA ARG A 58 -13.47 -11.24 1.72
C ARG A 58 -14.36 -11.39 2.95
N ALA A 59 -13.88 -10.90 4.10
CA ALA A 59 -14.57 -11.06 5.37
C ALA A 59 -15.93 -10.34 5.41
N THR A 60 -16.03 -9.15 4.81
CA THR A 60 -17.27 -8.38 4.74
C THR A 60 -18.27 -8.98 3.75
N ALA A 61 -17.83 -9.32 2.55
CA ALA A 61 -18.72 -9.87 1.51
C ALA A 61 -19.26 -11.26 1.88
N SER A 62 -18.48 -12.07 2.59
CA SER A 62 -18.89 -13.40 3.08
C SER A 62 -19.74 -13.36 4.36
N GLY A 63 -19.95 -12.19 4.96
CA GLY A 63 -20.69 -12.04 6.20
C GLY A 63 -19.94 -12.51 7.47
N LEU A 64 -18.65 -12.87 7.37
CA LEU A 64 -17.84 -13.25 8.52
C LEU A 64 -17.67 -12.10 9.52
N LEU A 65 -17.56 -10.86 9.02
CA LEU A 65 -17.48 -9.66 9.84
C LEU A 65 -18.51 -8.63 9.38
N SER A 66 -19.12 -7.94 10.36
CA SER A 66 -20.00 -6.82 10.03
C SER A 66 -19.20 -5.63 9.50
N ARG A 67 -19.78 -4.83 8.58
CA ARG A 67 -19.16 -3.61 8.05
C ARG A 67 -18.66 -2.68 9.16
N ARG A 68 -19.49 -2.53 10.23
CA ARG A 68 -19.12 -1.71 11.39
C ARG A 68 -17.85 -2.21 12.08
N ALA A 69 -17.72 -3.53 12.27
CA ALA A 69 -16.52 -4.12 12.88
C ALA A 69 -15.27 -3.86 12.04
N VAL A 70 -15.38 -3.98 10.70
CA VAL A 70 -14.27 -3.74 9.79
C VAL A 70 -13.85 -2.25 9.78
N TYR A 71 -14.82 -1.30 9.75
CA TYR A 71 -14.51 0.14 9.87
C TYR A 71 -13.88 0.49 11.21
N LEU A 72 -14.35 -0.07 12.32
CA LEU A 72 -13.77 0.13 13.65
C LEU A 72 -12.34 -0.43 13.72
N GLY A 73 -12.13 -1.61 13.14
CA GLY A 73 -10.79 -2.20 13.01
C GLY A 73 -9.84 -1.32 12.20
N ALA A 74 -10.29 -0.80 11.06
CA ALA A 74 -9.53 0.14 10.25
C ALA A 74 -9.17 1.41 11.04
N GLY A 75 -10.14 2.00 11.74
CA GLY A 75 -9.94 3.18 12.60
C GLY A 75 -8.94 2.94 13.72
N LEU A 76 -9.00 1.76 14.37
CA LEU A 76 -8.02 1.37 15.38
C LEU A 76 -6.61 1.25 14.79
N MET A 77 -6.48 0.64 13.63
CA MET A 77 -5.18 0.54 12.95
C MET A 77 -4.61 1.90 12.56
N LEU A 78 -5.45 2.84 12.08
CA LEU A 78 -5.02 4.22 11.81
C LEU A 78 -4.58 4.95 13.08
N LEU A 79 -5.29 4.76 14.19
CA LEU A 79 -4.89 5.34 15.48
C LEU A 79 -3.52 4.81 15.92
N LEU A 80 -3.30 3.50 15.88
CA LEU A 80 -2.02 2.88 16.22
C LEU A 80 -0.90 3.35 15.27
N ALA A 81 -1.16 3.44 13.98
CA ALA A 81 -0.22 4.00 13.00
C ALA A 81 0.14 5.46 13.31
N SER A 82 -0.85 6.26 13.73
CA SER A 82 -0.63 7.66 14.10
C SER A 82 0.21 7.80 15.37
N ILE A 83 0.00 6.95 16.37
CA ILE A 83 0.83 6.91 17.59
C ILE A 83 2.27 6.56 17.23
N VAL A 84 2.49 5.55 16.43
CA VAL A 84 3.83 5.16 15.95
C VAL A 84 4.45 6.28 15.11
N GLY A 85 3.67 6.89 14.20
CA GLY A 85 4.11 8.01 13.40
C GLY A 85 4.53 9.22 14.25
N TRP A 86 3.83 9.48 15.35
CA TRP A 86 4.21 10.52 16.30
C TRP A 86 5.56 10.23 16.98
N LEU A 87 5.78 8.98 17.41
CA LEU A 87 7.07 8.59 18.00
C LEU A 87 8.22 8.75 16.99
N LEU A 88 8.01 8.36 15.73
CA LEU A 88 8.98 8.57 14.65
C LEU A 88 9.20 10.06 14.34
N PHE A 89 8.16 10.88 14.43
CA PHE A 89 8.26 12.33 14.26
C PHE A 89 9.17 12.96 15.30
N LEU A 90 9.08 12.56 16.55
CA LEU A 90 9.95 13.05 17.62
C LEU A 90 11.44 12.73 17.34
N GLU A 91 11.73 11.65 16.62
CA GLU A 91 13.11 11.25 16.30
C GLU A 91 13.62 11.85 14.97
N ARG A 92 12.76 12.06 13.96
CA ARG A 92 13.15 12.39 12.58
C ARG A 92 12.47 13.65 12.01
N GLY A 93 11.61 14.30 12.78
CA GLY A 93 11.02 15.60 12.44
C GLY A 93 10.01 15.55 11.30
N TRP A 94 9.85 16.70 10.63
CA TRP A 94 8.73 16.99 9.72
C TRP A 94 8.60 16.07 8.51
N TRP A 95 9.66 15.43 8.07
CA TRP A 95 9.59 14.46 6.97
C TRP A 95 8.66 13.28 7.27
N ILE A 96 8.55 12.90 8.55
CA ILE A 96 7.62 11.85 8.98
C ILE A 96 6.16 12.30 8.79
N ILE A 97 5.85 13.56 9.08
CA ILE A 97 4.52 14.12 8.84
C ILE A 97 4.22 14.20 7.34
N ALA A 98 5.19 14.68 6.55
CA ALA A 98 5.06 14.80 5.09
C ALA A 98 4.78 13.45 4.39
N ILE A 99 5.31 12.36 4.91
CA ILE A 99 5.07 11.00 4.41
C ILE A 99 3.84 10.37 5.08
N GLY A 100 3.72 10.51 6.39
CA GLY A 100 2.73 9.81 7.20
C GLY A 100 1.31 10.27 6.92
N VAL A 101 1.06 11.58 6.87
CA VAL A 101 -0.29 12.11 6.64
C VAL A 101 -0.86 11.67 5.29
N PRO A 102 -0.15 11.79 4.16
CA PRO A 102 -0.63 11.21 2.90
C PRO A 102 -0.83 9.69 2.97
N SER A 103 0.06 8.95 3.64
CA SER A 103 -0.05 7.48 3.77
C SER A 103 -1.30 7.07 4.56
N LEU A 104 -1.61 7.76 5.67
CA LEU A 104 -2.83 7.55 6.45
C LEU A 104 -4.09 7.87 5.63
N TYR A 105 -4.11 9.02 4.94
CA TYR A 105 -5.24 9.39 4.08
C TYR A 105 -5.45 8.37 2.96
N LEU A 106 -4.40 7.95 2.32
CA LEU A 106 -4.46 7.08 1.15
C LEU A 106 -4.72 5.61 1.49
N SER A 107 -4.59 5.21 2.76
CA SER A 107 -5.09 3.91 3.20
C SER A 107 -6.60 3.78 2.98
N TYR A 108 -7.35 4.88 3.16
CA TYR A 108 -8.76 5.00 2.79
C TYR A 108 -8.94 5.44 1.33
N GLY A 109 -8.24 6.51 0.91
CA GLY A 109 -8.39 7.18 -0.38
C GLY A 109 -8.00 6.33 -1.59
N TYR A 110 -7.30 5.21 -1.38
CA TYR A 110 -6.98 4.27 -2.44
C TYR A 110 -8.25 3.62 -3.03
N THR A 111 -9.20 3.21 -2.19
CA THR A 111 -10.45 2.52 -2.61
C THR A 111 -11.68 3.40 -2.42
N GLY A 112 -11.66 4.30 -1.45
CA GLY A 112 -12.77 5.18 -1.06
C GLY A 112 -12.58 6.65 -1.42
N GLY A 113 -13.49 7.48 -0.89
CA GLY A 113 -13.44 8.93 -1.05
C GLY A 113 -13.79 9.43 -2.46
N PRO A 114 -13.56 10.74 -2.71
CA PRO A 114 -13.98 11.38 -3.97
C PRO A 114 -13.10 11.00 -5.17
N LEU A 115 -11.88 10.51 -4.93
CA LEU A 115 -10.89 10.18 -5.94
C LEU A 115 -10.29 8.78 -5.70
N PRO A 116 -11.08 7.69 -5.77
CA PRO A 116 -10.58 6.36 -5.47
C PRO A 116 -9.57 5.90 -6.53
N LEU A 117 -8.29 5.84 -6.17
CA LEU A 117 -7.19 5.59 -7.11
C LEU A 117 -7.29 4.21 -7.76
N ALA A 118 -7.72 3.19 -7.00
CA ALA A 118 -7.96 1.84 -7.50
C ALA A 118 -9.00 1.80 -8.61
N TYR A 119 -10.02 2.64 -8.54
CA TYR A 119 -11.09 2.73 -9.54
C TYR A 119 -10.74 3.61 -10.74
N ARG A 120 -9.62 4.32 -10.70
CA ARG A 120 -9.19 5.26 -11.74
C ARG A 120 -8.01 4.78 -12.57
N GLY A 121 -7.55 3.54 -12.37
CA GLY A 121 -6.40 2.97 -13.08
C GLY A 121 -5.07 3.66 -12.72
N LEU A 122 -4.97 4.16 -11.51
CA LEU A 122 -3.76 4.78 -10.96
C LEU A 122 -3.09 3.88 -9.92
N GLY A 123 -3.60 2.65 -9.73
CA GLY A 123 -3.14 1.74 -8.70
C GLY A 123 -1.66 1.38 -8.84
N GLU A 124 -1.20 1.06 -10.05
CA GLU A 124 0.17 0.67 -10.33
C GLU A 124 1.16 1.82 -10.06
N VAL A 125 0.84 3.03 -10.52
CA VAL A 125 1.67 4.23 -10.28
C VAL A 125 1.76 4.51 -8.77
N PHE A 126 0.63 4.40 -8.09
CA PHE A 126 0.55 4.61 -6.66
C PHE A 126 1.37 3.58 -5.86
N VAL A 127 1.33 2.32 -6.28
CA VAL A 127 2.11 1.24 -5.66
C VAL A 127 3.61 1.47 -5.86
N ILE A 128 4.05 1.90 -7.04
CA ILE A 128 5.46 2.26 -7.27
C ILE A 128 5.89 3.37 -6.31
N LEU A 129 5.08 4.42 -6.17
CA LEU A 129 5.39 5.56 -5.31
C LEU A 129 5.42 5.17 -3.82
N PHE A 130 4.35 4.54 -3.32
CA PHE A 130 4.20 4.29 -1.87
C PHE A 130 4.88 3.02 -1.39
N PHE A 131 4.79 1.91 -2.11
CA PHE A 131 5.43 0.65 -1.71
C PHE A 131 6.89 0.55 -2.15
N GLY A 132 7.23 1.29 -3.19
CA GLY A 132 8.60 1.44 -3.68
C GLY A 132 9.31 2.62 -3.01
N LEU A 133 9.19 3.78 -3.63
CA LEU A 133 10.01 4.95 -3.28
C LEU A 133 9.84 5.38 -1.82
N ILE A 134 8.61 5.67 -1.38
CA ILE A 134 8.35 6.17 -0.02
C ILE A 134 8.68 5.12 1.03
N ALA A 135 8.28 3.86 0.82
CA ALA A 135 8.52 2.84 1.81
C ALA A 135 10.01 2.44 1.93
N VAL A 136 10.78 2.47 0.84
CA VAL A 136 12.23 2.19 0.90
C VAL A 136 12.99 3.42 1.36
N GLY A 137 12.81 4.55 0.67
CA GLY A 137 13.48 5.81 1.02
C GLY A 137 13.16 6.27 2.43
N GLY A 138 11.88 6.21 2.84
CA GLY A 138 11.46 6.54 4.20
C GLY A 138 12.04 5.61 5.27
N THR A 139 12.16 4.31 4.99
CA THR A 139 12.82 3.38 5.93
C THR A 139 14.30 3.71 6.11
N VAL A 140 15.01 3.98 5.00
CA VAL A 140 16.43 4.39 5.06
C VAL A 140 16.57 5.72 5.78
N PHE A 141 15.72 6.71 5.46
CA PHE A 141 15.71 8.00 6.14
C PHE A 141 15.45 7.86 7.65
N ILE A 142 14.50 7.02 8.06
CA ILE A 142 14.22 6.79 9.49
C ILE A 142 15.45 6.21 10.19
N GLN A 143 16.18 5.30 9.57
CA GLN A 143 17.40 4.74 10.18
C GLN A 143 18.57 5.73 10.23
N THR A 144 18.81 6.44 9.13
CA THR A 144 20.06 7.20 8.94
C THR A 144 19.90 8.71 9.11
N GLY A 145 18.68 9.23 9.11
CA GLY A 145 18.41 10.66 9.04
C GLY A 145 18.69 11.30 7.68
N GLN A 146 19.05 10.51 6.66
CA GLN A 146 19.49 10.99 5.35
C GLN A 146 18.68 10.36 4.21
N TRP A 147 18.48 11.13 3.13
CA TRP A 147 17.90 10.64 1.87
C TRP A 147 19.04 10.17 0.97
N LEU A 148 19.27 8.87 0.88
CA LEU A 148 20.35 8.26 0.12
C LEU A 148 19.88 7.89 -1.29
N ALA A 149 20.72 8.17 -2.31
CA ALA A 149 20.37 7.92 -3.71
C ALA A 149 20.10 6.43 -4.01
N GLU A 150 20.84 5.53 -3.36
CA GLU A 150 20.69 4.07 -3.47
C GLU A 150 19.32 3.59 -3.02
N SER A 151 18.71 4.30 -2.05
CA SER A 151 17.36 3.97 -1.57
C SER A 151 16.29 4.20 -2.63
N TRP A 152 16.47 5.18 -3.51
CA TRP A 152 15.56 5.45 -4.61
C TRP A 152 15.66 4.38 -5.71
N ILE A 153 16.88 3.92 -6.03
CA ILE A 153 17.11 2.84 -7.00
C ILE A 153 16.43 1.54 -6.52
N LEU A 154 16.71 1.13 -5.28
CA LEU A 154 16.07 -0.05 -4.69
C LEU A 154 14.55 0.15 -4.56
N GLY A 155 14.12 1.38 -4.25
CA GLY A 155 12.71 1.76 -4.19
C GLY A 155 12.00 1.55 -5.51
N LEU A 156 12.57 1.97 -6.62
CA LEU A 156 12.03 1.73 -7.95
C LEU A 156 11.92 0.24 -8.27
N GLN A 157 12.96 -0.54 -8.00
CA GLN A 157 12.94 -2.00 -8.24
C GLN A 157 11.81 -2.69 -7.46
N ILE A 158 11.68 -2.39 -6.16
CA ILE A 158 10.62 -2.94 -5.31
C ILE A 158 9.24 -2.43 -5.76
N GLY A 159 9.17 -1.16 -6.17
CA GLY A 159 7.96 -0.54 -6.69
C GLY A 159 7.45 -1.22 -7.96
N PHE A 160 8.30 -1.47 -8.93
CA PHE A 160 7.93 -2.17 -10.17
C PHE A 160 7.50 -3.61 -9.89
N LEU A 161 8.21 -4.36 -9.06
CA LEU A 161 7.80 -5.71 -8.66
C LEU A 161 6.42 -5.71 -7.97
N SER A 162 6.16 -4.72 -7.12
CA SER A 162 4.86 -4.58 -6.45
C SER A 162 3.76 -4.18 -7.43
N ALA A 163 4.07 -3.32 -8.41
CA ALA A 163 3.14 -2.93 -9.47
C ALA A 163 2.83 -4.11 -10.40
N ALA A 164 3.80 -4.96 -10.72
CA ALA A 164 3.55 -6.19 -11.47
C ALA A 164 2.56 -7.11 -10.74
N LEU A 165 2.70 -7.27 -9.41
CA LEU A 165 1.76 -8.07 -8.62
C LEU A 165 0.32 -7.53 -8.66
N ILE A 166 0.14 -6.21 -8.52
CA ILE A 166 -1.21 -5.62 -8.60
C ILE A 166 -1.76 -5.69 -10.03
N ALA A 167 -0.92 -5.50 -11.05
CA ALA A 167 -1.32 -5.66 -12.44
C ALA A 167 -1.76 -7.09 -12.77
N ILE A 168 -1.12 -8.12 -12.19
CA ILE A 168 -1.52 -9.53 -12.31
C ILE A 168 -2.90 -9.74 -11.65
N ASN A 169 -3.13 -9.18 -10.45
CA ASN A 169 -4.43 -9.26 -9.81
C ASN A 169 -5.52 -8.59 -10.66
N ASN A 170 -5.29 -7.38 -11.16
CA ASN A 170 -6.21 -6.68 -12.05
C ASN A 170 -6.45 -7.46 -13.36
N TYR A 171 -5.42 -8.16 -13.87
CA TYR A 171 -5.54 -9.01 -15.06
C TYR A 171 -6.44 -10.22 -14.83
N ARG A 172 -6.36 -10.84 -13.64
CA ARG A 172 -7.25 -11.93 -13.22
C ARG A 172 -8.69 -11.44 -13.12
N ASP A 173 -8.88 -10.31 -12.44
CA ASP A 173 -10.18 -9.80 -11.99
C ASP A 173 -10.85 -8.87 -13.06
N LEU A 174 -10.40 -8.89 -14.33
CA LEU A 174 -10.85 -8.00 -15.41
C LEU A 174 -12.37 -7.92 -15.56
N GLU A 175 -13.06 -9.05 -15.58
CA GLU A 175 -14.51 -9.07 -15.84
C GLU A 175 -15.29 -8.56 -14.63
N GLU A 176 -14.84 -8.87 -13.43
CA GLU A 176 -15.40 -8.37 -12.17
C GLU A 176 -15.19 -6.84 -12.06
N ASP A 177 -13.98 -6.36 -12.30
CA ASP A 177 -13.65 -4.92 -12.30
C ASP A 177 -14.49 -4.15 -13.32
N ARG A 178 -14.72 -4.72 -14.51
CA ARG A 178 -15.54 -4.12 -15.57
C ARG A 178 -17.01 -4.01 -15.14
N ALA A 179 -17.56 -5.03 -14.50
CA ALA A 179 -18.95 -5.06 -14.06
C ALA A 179 -19.28 -3.96 -13.05
N VAL A 180 -18.31 -3.58 -12.19
CA VAL A 180 -18.46 -2.51 -11.17
C VAL A 180 -17.83 -1.19 -11.59
N GLN A 181 -17.53 -1.00 -12.87
CA GLN A 181 -16.94 0.22 -13.43
C GLN A 181 -15.58 0.61 -12.81
N LYS A 182 -14.85 -0.34 -12.27
CA LYS A 182 -13.50 -0.16 -11.76
C LYS A 182 -12.53 -0.12 -12.94
N ARG A 183 -12.11 1.08 -13.32
CA ARG A 183 -11.30 1.36 -14.52
C ARG A 183 -9.81 1.08 -14.27
N THR A 184 -9.48 -0.14 -13.88
CA THR A 184 -8.10 -0.59 -13.73
C THR A 184 -7.34 -0.50 -15.07
N ILE A 185 -6.00 -0.59 -15.02
CA ILE A 185 -5.17 -0.50 -16.23
C ILE A 185 -5.56 -1.58 -17.26
N VAL A 186 -5.97 -2.77 -16.80
CA VAL A 186 -6.38 -3.85 -17.67
C VAL A 186 -7.75 -3.62 -18.31
N VAL A 187 -8.68 -2.99 -17.59
CA VAL A 187 -9.99 -2.58 -18.13
C VAL A 187 -9.82 -1.50 -19.21
N ARG A 188 -8.84 -0.59 -19.03
CA ARG A 188 -8.57 0.51 -19.96
C ARG A 188 -7.84 0.07 -21.23
N PHE A 189 -6.81 -0.74 -21.09
CA PHE A 189 -5.89 -1.04 -22.20
C PHE A 189 -6.01 -2.47 -22.75
N GLY A 190 -6.77 -3.32 -22.06
CA GLY A 190 -6.98 -4.72 -22.44
C GLY A 190 -5.81 -5.64 -22.06
N ARG A 191 -6.12 -6.95 -22.01
CA ARG A 191 -5.18 -8.00 -21.62
C ARG A 191 -3.87 -8.02 -22.39
N PRO A 192 -3.83 -7.87 -23.76
CA PRO A 192 -2.56 -7.97 -24.48
C PRO A 192 -1.53 -6.90 -24.08
N LYS A 193 -1.96 -5.64 -23.96
CA LYS A 193 -1.06 -4.54 -23.60
C LYS A 193 -0.57 -4.66 -22.17
N VAL A 194 -1.45 -5.04 -21.24
CA VAL A 194 -1.07 -5.19 -19.83
C VAL A 194 -0.16 -6.39 -19.61
N LYS A 195 -0.33 -7.48 -20.36
CA LYS A 195 0.62 -8.60 -20.36
C LYS A 195 2.04 -8.14 -20.74
N MET A 196 2.16 -7.33 -21.79
CA MET A 196 3.47 -6.76 -22.18
C MET A 196 4.05 -5.86 -21.10
N LEU A 197 3.21 -5.03 -20.46
CA LEU A 197 3.63 -4.16 -19.36
C LEU A 197 4.15 -4.96 -18.15
N ILE A 198 3.46 -6.03 -17.76
CA ILE A 198 3.88 -6.93 -16.66
C ILE A 198 5.24 -7.58 -16.97
N LEU A 199 5.46 -7.98 -18.23
CA LEU A 199 6.74 -8.56 -18.62
C LEU A 199 7.89 -7.56 -18.70
N ALA A 200 7.60 -6.27 -18.79
CA ALA A 200 8.58 -5.19 -18.83
C ALA A 200 8.93 -4.62 -17.43
N MET A 201 8.17 -4.97 -16.39
CA MET A 201 8.40 -4.60 -14.97
C MET A 201 9.33 -5.57 -14.28
#